data_e74bf28f24dfe03b53140c7a7288c9f3
#
_entry.id   e74bf28f24dfe03b53140c7a7288c9f3
#
_cell.length_a   1.000
_cell.length_b   1.000
_cell.length_c   1.000
_cell.angle_alpha   90.00
_cell.angle_beta   90.00
_cell.angle_gamma   90.00
#
_symmetry.space_group_name_H-M   'P 1'
#
loop_
_entity.id
_entity.type
_entity.pdbx_description
1 polymer ?
#
loop_
_entity_poly.entity_id
_entity_poly.type
_entity_poly.pdbx_seq_one_letter_code
_entity_poly.pdbx_strand_id
1 'polypeptide(L)'
;MWNVASPGELKAGDMAAPGLLLLPRGGTPRLLGRSLLEQLGLEVLPARVGSLPELMAAAGFQRRAGSGGLWERDGQVLRAGEEALEDGALLLWTEPLAWDEAGVRRRVRYLSMASHDLRGSLANVRSYAALLLNGRVPLEPKVQRGLETILRNADRSLAFSQDFFDASRADLGALPCEPERQSLLPLLDAAVERQRAAASAAQVALVLDVGPADAVPDVVVDGARIQHALESFIQYHLARAQPGEVIRVRLRPFPPRVRVEVRRDGAPLTDEDAAAVFQREERAFREKRLEDPLRVYLARQEVEAHGGSVGVEADPGGSTLFLTLAQAPAAALGSPATMQA
;
A
#
# COMPACT_ATOMS: atom_id res chain seq x y z
N MET A 1 -10.22 21.31 -13.86
CA MET A 1 -11.37 21.60 -14.75
C MET A 1 -11.90 20.29 -15.30
N TRP A 2 -12.91 19.72 -14.68
CA TRP A 2 -13.59 18.55 -15.19
C TRP A 2 -14.46 18.99 -16.36
N ASN A 3 -14.16 18.48 -17.54
CA ASN A 3 -14.95 18.70 -18.74
C ASN A 3 -16.22 17.84 -18.59
N VAL A 4 -17.30 18.46 -18.17
CA VAL A 4 -18.64 17.84 -18.16
C VAL A 4 -19.02 17.67 -19.64
N ALA A 5 -18.87 16.46 -20.15
CA ALA A 5 -19.40 16.08 -21.44
C ALA A 5 -20.92 16.31 -21.44
N SER A 6 -21.41 16.95 -22.50
CA SER A 6 -22.81 17.28 -22.71
C SER A 6 -23.72 16.07 -22.55
N PRO A 7 -24.93 16.22 -21.99
CA PRO A 7 -25.86 15.11 -21.78
C PRO A 7 -26.55 14.74 -23.12
N GLY A 8 -25.99 13.78 -23.78
CA GLY A 8 -26.55 13.22 -25.01
C GLY A 8 -25.63 12.19 -25.63
N GLU A 9 -25.77 10.95 -25.20
CA GLU A 9 -25.38 9.68 -25.83
C GLU A 9 -24.80 8.63 -24.84
N LEU A 10 -25.32 8.59 -23.62
CA LEU A 10 -25.24 7.38 -22.80
C LEU A 10 -26.65 6.75 -22.83
N LYS A 11 -26.75 5.58 -23.43
CA LYS A 11 -27.95 4.77 -23.35
C LYS A 11 -28.26 4.52 -21.88
N ALA A 12 -29.43 4.99 -21.45
CA ALA A 12 -29.97 4.76 -20.12
C ALA A 12 -30.20 3.26 -19.92
N GLY A 13 -29.28 2.61 -19.25
CA GLY A 13 -29.36 1.20 -18.86
C GLY A 13 -28.01 0.73 -18.39
N ASP A 14 -27.68 0.91 -17.11
CA ASP A 14 -26.72 0.17 -16.29
C ASP A 14 -25.74 0.97 -15.41
N MET A 15 -25.90 2.28 -15.27
CA MET A 15 -25.15 2.97 -14.23
C MET A 15 -26.12 3.69 -13.28
N ALA A 16 -26.28 3.16 -12.08
CA ALA A 16 -26.98 3.87 -11.03
C ALA A 16 -26.26 5.21 -10.76
N ALA A 17 -26.99 6.29 -10.67
CA ALA A 17 -26.41 7.60 -10.40
C ALA A 17 -25.61 7.59 -9.10
N PRO A 18 -24.46 8.28 -9.02
CA PRO A 18 -23.68 8.35 -7.78
C PRO A 18 -24.50 8.97 -6.65
N GLY A 19 -24.35 8.42 -5.46
CA GLY A 19 -24.91 9.00 -4.24
C GLY A 19 -24.03 10.15 -3.78
N LEU A 20 -24.60 11.32 -3.46
CA LEU A 20 -23.86 12.50 -3.04
C LEU A 20 -24.44 13.10 -1.76
N LEU A 21 -23.57 13.40 -0.80
CA LEU A 21 -23.90 14.05 0.46
C LEU A 21 -22.90 15.17 0.74
N LEU A 22 -23.40 16.37 0.99
CA LEU A 22 -22.59 17.49 1.44
C LEU A 22 -22.66 17.60 2.97
N LEU A 23 -21.51 17.64 3.62
CA LEU A 23 -21.34 17.93 5.04
C LEU A 23 -20.74 19.33 5.20
N PRO A 24 -21.56 20.37 5.45
CA PRO A 24 -21.06 21.72 5.68
C PRO A 24 -20.28 21.79 7.00
N ARG A 25 -19.27 22.64 7.08
CA ARG A 25 -18.53 22.89 8.31
C ARG A 25 -19.45 23.49 9.39
N GLY A 26 -19.81 22.72 10.40
CA GLY A 26 -20.70 23.16 11.49
C GLY A 26 -22.18 23.28 11.12
N GLY A 27 -22.61 22.69 9.98
CA GLY A 27 -23.98 22.66 9.52
C GLY A 27 -24.62 21.29 9.50
N THR A 28 -25.90 21.23 9.12
CA THR A 28 -26.61 19.95 8.92
C THR A 28 -26.25 19.32 7.59
N PRO A 29 -26.09 17.97 7.52
CA PRO A 29 -25.86 17.26 6.29
C PRO A 29 -26.91 17.55 5.23
N ARG A 30 -26.49 17.74 3.99
CA ARG A 30 -27.39 18.02 2.84
C ARG A 30 -27.26 16.92 1.81
N LEU A 31 -28.34 16.19 1.61
CA LEU A 31 -28.43 15.20 0.56
C LEU A 31 -28.53 15.90 -0.81
N LEU A 32 -27.60 15.62 -1.72
CA LEU A 32 -27.59 16.18 -3.08
C LEU A 32 -28.31 15.30 -4.10
N GLY A 33 -28.63 14.03 -3.73
CA GLY A 33 -29.40 13.11 -4.57
C GLY A 33 -29.98 11.95 -3.76
N ARG A 34 -31.18 11.49 -4.12
CA ARG A 34 -31.87 10.36 -3.43
C ARG A 34 -31.14 9.04 -3.58
N SER A 35 -30.36 8.87 -4.63
CA SER A 35 -29.59 7.66 -4.92
C SER A 35 -28.68 7.21 -3.75
N LEU A 36 -28.18 8.15 -2.94
CA LEU A 36 -27.38 7.81 -1.76
C LEU A 36 -28.16 6.97 -0.74
N LEU A 37 -29.36 7.39 -0.40
CA LEU A 37 -30.21 6.67 0.57
C LEU A 37 -30.60 5.28 0.07
N GLU A 38 -30.93 5.17 -1.21
CA GLU A 38 -31.26 3.90 -1.86
C GLU A 38 -30.05 2.95 -1.86
N GLN A 39 -28.87 3.45 -2.20
CA GLN A 39 -27.62 2.66 -2.19
C GLN A 39 -27.23 2.20 -0.79
N LEU A 40 -27.45 3.03 0.21
CA LEU A 40 -27.17 2.71 1.62
C LEU A 40 -28.29 1.90 2.28
N GLY A 41 -29.47 1.79 1.65
CA GLY A 41 -30.63 1.13 2.24
C GLY A 41 -31.17 1.87 3.46
N LEU A 42 -31.04 3.19 3.47
CA LEU A 42 -31.49 4.06 4.56
C LEU A 42 -32.78 4.79 4.14
N GLU A 43 -33.75 4.88 5.02
CA GLU A 43 -34.94 5.70 4.79
C GLU A 43 -34.66 7.19 5.02
N VAL A 44 -33.80 7.49 5.99
CA VAL A 44 -33.37 8.84 6.35
C VAL A 44 -31.88 8.86 6.70
N LEU A 45 -31.24 10.03 6.54
CA LEU A 45 -29.88 10.21 7.00
C LEU A 45 -29.78 10.10 8.52
N PRO A 46 -28.70 9.48 9.05
CA PRO A 46 -28.44 9.50 10.48
C PRO A 46 -28.33 10.95 11.00
N ALA A 47 -28.85 11.18 12.20
CA ALA A 47 -28.93 12.53 12.78
C ALA A 47 -27.55 13.19 13.00
N ARG A 48 -26.50 12.39 13.05
CA ARG A 48 -25.08 12.84 13.14
C ARG A 48 -24.24 12.03 12.19
N VAL A 49 -23.69 12.68 11.18
CA VAL A 49 -22.69 12.14 10.24
C VAL A 49 -21.62 13.19 10.11
N GLY A 50 -20.41 12.88 10.53
CA GLY A 50 -19.25 13.78 10.45
C GLY A 50 -18.18 13.30 9.46
N SER A 51 -18.29 12.05 8.99
CA SER A 51 -17.30 11.43 8.10
C SER A 51 -17.90 10.29 7.28
N LEU A 52 -17.20 9.90 6.21
CA LEU A 52 -17.59 8.74 5.41
C LEU A 52 -17.62 7.44 6.22
N PRO A 53 -16.61 7.10 7.06
CA PRO A 53 -16.65 5.89 7.88
C PRO A 53 -17.87 5.81 8.80
N GLU A 54 -18.30 6.93 9.39
CA GLU A 54 -19.48 6.99 10.25
C GLU A 54 -20.77 6.71 9.45
N LEU A 55 -20.89 7.32 8.26
CA LEU A 55 -22.03 7.09 7.38
C LEU A 55 -22.13 5.62 6.96
N MET A 56 -21.01 5.05 6.52
CA MET A 56 -20.95 3.67 6.06
C MET A 56 -21.23 2.68 7.19
N ALA A 57 -20.69 2.92 8.39
CA ALA A 57 -20.96 2.09 9.56
C ALA A 57 -22.42 2.16 9.99
N ALA A 58 -23.04 3.34 9.98
CA ALA A 58 -24.47 3.52 10.29
C ALA A 58 -25.38 2.78 9.28
N ALA A 59 -24.93 2.64 8.03
CA ALA A 59 -25.60 1.87 7.00
C ALA A 59 -25.24 0.36 7.02
N GLY A 60 -24.42 -0.09 7.96
CA GLY A 60 -24.04 -1.51 8.10
C GLY A 60 -22.96 -1.97 7.12
N PHE A 61 -22.33 -1.06 6.39
CA PHE A 61 -21.23 -1.39 5.49
C PHE A 61 -19.91 -1.51 6.25
N GLN A 62 -19.12 -2.48 5.87
CA GLN A 62 -17.75 -2.67 6.35
C GLN A 62 -16.75 -2.33 5.25
N ARG A 63 -15.65 -1.69 5.62
CA ARG A 63 -14.58 -1.39 4.67
C ARG A 63 -13.89 -2.68 4.25
N ARG A 64 -13.79 -2.91 2.96
CA ARG A 64 -13.09 -4.08 2.42
C ARG A 64 -11.58 -3.88 2.56
N ALA A 65 -10.93 -4.81 3.25
CA ALA A 65 -9.48 -4.77 3.44
C ALA A 65 -8.74 -4.81 2.09
N GLY A 66 -7.70 -4.01 1.95
CA GLY A 66 -6.85 -3.98 0.74
C GLY A 66 -7.48 -3.33 -0.49
N SER A 67 -8.63 -2.67 -0.36
CA SER A 67 -9.30 -2.00 -1.48
C SER A 67 -9.51 -0.52 -1.17
N GLY A 68 -8.87 0.37 -1.93
CA GLY A 68 -9.04 1.81 -1.80
C GLY A 68 -10.49 2.25 -1.98
N GLY A 69 -11.21 2.48 -0.86
CA GLY A 69 -12.56 3.04 -0.90
C GLY A 69 -13.68 2.07 -1.23
N LEU A 70 -13.49 0.73 -1.16
CA LEU A 70 -14.57 -0.24 -1.30
C LEU A 70 -15.18 -0.59 0.06
N TRP A 71 -16.52 -0.67 0.07
CA TRP A 71 -17.33 -1.00 1.23
C TRP A 71 -18.33 -2.07 0.86
N GLU A 72 -18.56 -3.04 1.75
CA GLU A 72 -19.46 -4.15 1.48
C GLU A 72 -20.44 -4.40 2.61
N ARG A 73 -21.65 -4.84 2.23
CA ARG A 73 -22.72 -5.30 3.11
C ARG A 73 -23.57 -6.32 2.36
N ASP A 74 -23.72 -7.53 2.88
CA ASP A 74 -24.62 -8.57 2.34
C ASP A 74 -24.45 -8.83 0.83
N GLY A 75 -23.21 -8.79 0.32
CA GLY A 75 -22.90 -8.99 -1.09
C GLY A 75 -23.05 -7.72 -1.98
N GLN A 76 -23.56 -6.64 -1.44
CA GLN A 76 -23.55 -5.33 -2.08
C GLN A 76 -22.19 -4.67 -1.88
N VAL A 77 -21.59 -4.19 -2.97
CA VAL A 77 -20.33 -3.46 -2.91
C VAL A 77 -20.53 -2.04 -3.43
N LEU A 78 -20.08 -1.08 -2.64
CA LEU A 78 -20.05 0.33 -3.01
C LEU A 78 -18.62 0.81 -3.06
N ARG A 79 -18.28 1.60 -4.05
CA ARG A 79 -17.13 2.49 -3.98
C ARG A 79 -17.59 3.78 -3.30
N ALA A 80 -16.84 4.24 -2.30
CA ALA A 80 -17.17 5.47 -1.61
C ALA A 80 -15.91 6.26 -1.25
N GLY A 81 -16.02 7.56 -1.29
CA GLY A 81 -14.93 8.46 -0.95
C GLY A 81 -15.42 9.76 -0.35
N GLU A 82 -14.50 10.55 0.15
CA GLU A 82 -14.75 11.89 0.66
C GLU A 82 -13.75 12.87 0.04
N GLU A 83 -14.20 14.08 -0.24
CA GLU A 83 -13.40 15.16 -0.81
C GLU A 83 -13.64 16.44 0.00
N ALA A 84 -12.56 17.09 0.42
CA ALA A 84 -12.65 18.38 1.10
C ALA A 84 -12.83 19.50 0.09
N LEU A 85 -13.83 20.35 0.31
CA LEU A 85 -14.10 21.53 -0.52
C LEU A 85 -13.36 22.75 0.04
N GLU A 86 -13.19 23.78 -0.81
CA GLU A 86 -12.46 25.03 -0.46
C GLU A 86 -13.02 25.76 0.77
N ASP A 87 -14.31 25.63 1.04
CA ASP A 87 -15.01 26.21 2.20
C ASP A 87 -14.88 25.37 3.48
N GLY A 88 -14.14 24.24 3.39
CA GLY A 88 -13.96 23.28 4.49
C GLY A 88 -15.15 22.36 4.72
N ALA A 89 -16.11 22.31 3.80
CA ALA A 89 -17.13 21.28 3.75
C ALA A 89 -16.55 19.97 3.19
N LEU A 90 -17.20 18.83 3.49
CA LEU A 90 -16.84 17.53 2.92
C LEU A 90 -17.92 17.11 1.95
N LEU A 91 -17.54 16.72 0.76
CA LEU A 91 -18.39 16.02 -0.21
C LEU A 91 -18.17 14.51 -0.07
N LEU A 92 -19.18 13.80 0.42
CA LEU A 92 -19.18 12.34 0.42
C LEU A 92 -19.86 11.84 -0.84
N TRP A 93 -19.28 10.82 -1.46
CA TRP A 93 -19.86 10.20 -2.63
C TRP A 93 -19.83 8.67 -2.53
N THR A 94 -20.85 8.04 -3.12
CA THR A 94 -20.94 6.58 -3.23
C THR A 94 -21.33 6.22 -4.66
N GLU A 95 -20.80 5.11 -5.14
CA GLU A 95 -21.09 4.54 -6.45
C GLU A 95 -21.32 3.04 -6.29
N PRO A 96 -22.50 2.51 -6.70
CA PRO A 96 -22.71 1.07 -6.67
C PRO A 96 -21.77 0.42 -7.68
N LEU A 97 -20.98 -0.50 -7.21
CA LEU A 97 -20.22 -1.37 -8.07
C LEU A 97 -21.07 -2.61 -8.35
N ALA A 98 -21.48 -2.79 -9.60
CA ALA A 98 -21.90 -4.09 -10.06
C ALA A 98 -20.69 -5.02 -9.93
N TRP A 99 -20.54 -5.64 -8.75
CA TRP A 99 -19.43 -6.54 -8.44
C TRP A 99 -19.62 -7.82 -9.26
N ASP A 100 -19.06 -7.83 -10.47
CA ASP A 100 -18.93 -9.05 -11.26
C ASP A 100 -17.82 -9.93 -10.65
N GLU A 101 -18.17 -10.67 -9.60
CA GLU A 101 -17.25 -11.60 -8.94
C GLU A 101 -16.65 -12.61 -9.94
N ALA A 102 -17.40 -13.00 -10.95
CA ALA A 102 -16.92 -13.87 -12.00
C ALA A 102 -15.91 -13.15 -12.90
N GLY A 103 -16.15 -11.87 -13.21
CA GLY A 103 -15.21 -11.02 -13.94
C GLY A 103 -13.93 -10.75 -13.17
N VAL A 104 -14.03 -10.47 -11.88
CA VAL A 104 -12.86 -10.30 -11.01
C VAL A 104 -12.05 -11.60 -10.95
N ARG A 105 -12.68 -12.74 -10.67
CA ARG A 105 -12.00 -14.05 -10.68
C ARG A 105 -11.31 -14.33 -12.01
N ARG A 106 -11.95 -13.97 -13.12
CA ARG A 106 -11.39 -14.11 -14.47
C ARG A 106 -10.16 -13.23 -14.65
N ARG A 107 -10.22 -11.96 -14.25
CA ARG A 107 -9.08 -11.02 -14.33
C ARG A 107 -7.92 -11.47 -13.44
N VAL A 108 -8.19 -11.85 -12.19
CA VAL A 108 -7.17 -12.40 -11.28
C VAL A 108 -6.49 -13.64 -11.86
N ARG A 109 -7.27 -14.55 -12.44
CA ARG A 109 -6.71 -15.74 -13.11
C ARG A 109 -5.85 -15.37 -14.31
N TYR A 110 -6.30 -14.44 -15.15
CA TYR A 110 -5.54 -13.96 -16.30
C TYR A 110 -4.21 -13.31 -15.85
N LEU A 111 -4.26 -12.42 -14.86
CA LEU A 111 -3.07 -11.80 -14.28
C LEU A 111 -2.11 -12.86 -13.71
N SER A 112 -2.64 -13.89 -13.04
CA SER A 112 -1.81 -14.97 -12.49
C SER A 112 -1.11 -15.77 -13.59
N MET A 113 -1.79 -16.09 -14.68
CA MET A 113 -1.19 -16.77 -15.83
C MET A 113 -0.12 -15.90 -16.50
N ALA A 114 -0.42 -14.64 -16.79
CA ALA A 114 0.53 -13.71 -17.38
C ALA A 114 1.78 -13.51 -16.50
N SER A 115 1.58 -13.40 -15.17
CA SER A 115 2.69 -13.34 -14.20
C SER A 115 3.57 -14.58 -14.26
N HIS A 116 2.96 -15.77 -14.30
CA HIS A 116 3.68 -17.03 -14.37
C HIS A 116 4.54 -17.12 -15.64
N ASP A 117 3.98 -16.80 -16.79
CA ASP A 117 4.66 -16.92 -18.08
C ASP A 117 5.82 -15.91 -18.21
N LEU A 118 5.61 -14.66 -17.78
CA LEU A 118 6.66 -13.65 -17.77
C LEU A 118 7.78 -14.02 -16.79
N ARG A 119 7.42 -14.49 -15.58
CA ARG A 119 8.39 -14.93 -14.59
C ARG A 119 9.22 -16.10 -15.08
N GLY A 120 8.59 -17.09 -15.74
CA GLY A 120 9.29 -18.24 -16.31
C GLY A 120 10.31 -17.83 -17.37
N SER A 121 9.94 -16.95 -18.30
CA SER A 121 10.82 -16.45 -19.34
C SER A 121 12.01 -15.67 -18.79
N LEU A 122 11.77 -14.75 -17.87
CA LEU A 122 12.81 -13.93 -17.23
C LEU A 122 13.72 -14.76 -16.32
N ALA A 123 13.16 -15.75 -15.60
CA ALA A 123 13.94 -16.67 -14.77
C ALA A 123 14.90 -17.53 -15.61
N ASN A 124 14.50 -17.94 -16.80
CA ASN A 124 15.39 -18.63 -17.73
C ASN A 124 16.55 -17.73 -18.18
N VAL A 125 16.28 -16.49 -18.59
CA VAL A 125 17.32 -15.51 -18.95
C VAL A 125 18.30 -15.30 -17.80
N ARG A 126 17.78 -15.11 -16.59
CA ARG A 126 18.56 -14.98 -15.36
C ARG A 126 19.44 -16.19 -15.10
N SER A 127 18.86 -17.39 -15.20
CA SER A 127 19.55 -18.64 -14.91
C SER A 127 20.69 -18.91 -15.90
N TYR A 128 20.47 -18.67 -17.18
CA TYR A 128 21.53 -18.81 -18.18
C TYR A 128 22.65 -17.76 -18.01
N ALA A 129 22.32 -16.51 -17.72
CA ALA A 129 23.34 -15.51 -17.43
C ALA A 129 24.17 -15.87 -16.19
N ALA A 130 23.52 -16.32 -15.11
CA ALA A 130 24.18 -16.77 -13.90
C ALA A 130 25.06 -18.03 -14.15
N LEU A 131 24.56 -19.00 -14.94
CA LEU A 131 25.30 -20.20 -15.30
C LEU A 131 26.60 -19.86 -16.05
N LEU A 132 26.52 -18.94 -17.02
CA LEU A 132 27.68 -18.50 -17.79
C LEU A 132 28.68 -17.73 -16.95
N LEU A 133 28.21 -16.87 -16.02
CA LEU A 133 29.09 -16.12 -15.10
C LEU A 133 29.81 -17.03 -14.10
N ASN A 134 29.15 -18.10 -13.64
CA ASN A 134 29.71 -19.06 -12.67
C ASN A 134 30.40 -20.26 -13.37
N GLY A 135 30.54 -20.22 -14.69
CA GLY A 135 31.19 -21.27 -15.46
C GLY A 135 32.68 -21.36 -15.16
N ARG A 136 33.27 -22.55 -15.40
CA ARG A 136 34.71 -22.81 -15.16
C ARG A 136 35.61 -22.19 -16.22
N VAL A 137 35.06 -21.64 -17.30
CA VAL A 137 35.82 -21.03 -18.39
C VAL A 137 35.96 -19.55 -18.14
N PRO A 138 37.18 -19.00 -18.11
CA PRO A 138 37.38 -17.57 -17.99
C PRO A 138 36.69 -16.82 -19.14
N LEU A 139 35.90 -15.80 -18.78
CA LEU A 139 35.21 -14.95 -19.74
C LEU A 139 36.05 -13.72 -20.07
N GLU A 140 36.00 -13.26 -21.30
CA GLU A 140 36.52 -11.93 -21.61
C GLU A 140 35.83 -10.85 -20.78
N PRO A 141 36.56 -9.82 -20.32
CA PRO A 141 35.99 -8.79 -19.44
C PRO A 141 34.76 -8.05 -20.02
N LYS A 142 34.68 -7.95 -21.34
CA LYS A 142 33.52 -7.37 -22.03
C LYS A 142 32.29 -8.27 -21.96
N VAL A 143 32.49 -9.59 -22.13
CA VAL A 143 31.43 -10.60 -22.06
C VAL A 143 30.92 -10.72 -20.62
N GLN A 144 31.84 -10.77 -19.65
CA GLN A 144 31.48 -10.82 -18.25
C GLN A 144 30.59 -9.62 -17.84
N ARG A 145 31.00 -8.38 -18.17
CA ARG A 145 30.19 -7.17 -17.90
C ARG A 145 28.83 -7.20 -18.61
N GLY A 146 28.78 -7.75 -19.82
CA GLY A 146 27.52 -7.95 -20.55
C GLY A 146 26.57 -8.88 -19.81
N LEU A 147 27.06 -10.04 -19.36
CA LEU A 147 26.27 -11.02 -18.59
C LEU A 147 25.83 -10.49 -17.23
N GLU A 148 26.70 -9.78 -16.52
CA GLU A 148 26.35 -9.10 -15.26
C GLU A 148 25.22 -8.07 -15.48
N THR A 149 25.25 -7.36 -16.59
CA THR A 149 24.20 -6.39 -16.96
C THR A 149 22.89 -7.10 -17.29
N ILE A 150 22.93 -8.22 -18.03
CA ILE A 150 21.75 -9.05 -18.33
C ILE A 150 21.16 -9.58 -17.03
N LEU A 151 21.99 -10.09 -16.12
CA LEU A 151 21.56 -10.63 -14.84
C LEU A 151 20.83 -9.56 -13.99
N ARG A 152 21.45 -8.38 -13.83
CA ARG A 152 20.82 -7.25 -13.11
C ARG A 152 19.50 -6.82 -13.74
N ASN A 153 19.43 -6.75 -15.08
CA ASN A 153 18.18 -6.37 -15.75
C ASN A 153 17.11 -7.44 -15.62
N ALA A 154 17.47 -8.72 -15.67
CA ALA A 154 16.52 -9.81 -15.44
C ALA A 154 15.98 -9.79 -14.02
N ASP A 155 16.82 -9.61 -12.99
CA ASP A 155 16.41 -9.49 -11.59
C ASP A 155 15.47 -8.29 -11.40
N ARG A 156 15.81 -7.13 -11.97
CA ARG A 156 14.97 -5.93 -11.93
C ARG A 156 13.61 -6.13 -12.60
N SER A 157 13.59 -6.77 -13.76
CA SER A 157 12.35 -7.04 -14.50
C SER A 157 11.46 -8.05 -13.78
N LEU A 158 12.05 -9.05 -13.11
CA LEU A 158 11.33 -10.01 -12.27
C LEU A 158 10.66 -9.31 -11.09
N ALA A 159 11.40 -8.46 -10.35
CA ALA A 159 10.88 -7.70 -9.24
C ALA A 159 9.74 -6.76 -9.68
N PHE A 160 9.97 -5.97 -10.74
CA PHE A 160 8.95 -5.07 -11.29
C PHE A 160 7.69 -5.82 -11.75
N SER A 161 7.85 -6.96 -12.43
CA SER A 161 6.73 -7.80 -12.85
C SER A 161 5.91 -8.27 -11.64
N GLN A 162 6.58 -8.70 -10.57
CA GLN A 162 5.89 -9.11 -9.33
C GLN A 162 5.10 -7.96 -8.72
N ASP A 163 5.74 -6.80 -8.54
CA ASP A 163 5.11 -5.60 -7.99
C ASP A 163 3.89 -5.17 -8.84
N PHE A 164 4.02 -5.22 -10.17
CA PHE A 164 2.93 -4.86 -11.09
C PHE A 164 1.71 -5.79 -10.95
N PHE A 165 1.93 -7.10 -10.87
CA PHE A 165 0.83 -8.04 -10.73
C PHE A 165 0.21 -7.99 -9.34
N ASP A 166 1.00 -7.78 -8.30
CA ASP A 166 0.49 -7.65 -6.94
C ASP A 166 -0.29 -6.35 -6.76
N ALA A 167 0.17 -5.23 -7.32
CA ALA A 167 -0.59 -3.98 -7.36
C ALA A 167 -1.91 -4.14 -8.14
N SER A 168 -1.88 -4.84 -9.28
CA SER A 168 -3.08 -5.11 -10.06
C SER A 168 -4.09 -6.01 -9.31
N ARG A 169 -3.61 -6.95 -8.49
CA ARG A 169 -4.48 -7.74 -7.59
C ARG A 169 -5.02 -6.90 -6.45
N ALA A 170 -4.20 -6.02 -5.88
CA ALA A 170 -4.63 -5.08 -4.85
C ALA A 170 -5.75 -4.17 -5.36
N ASP A 171 -5.63 -3.64 -6.58
CA ASP A 171 -6.68 -2.83 -7.24
C ASP A 171 -8.01 -3.60 -7.39
N LEU A 172 -7.95 -4.93 -7.48
CA LEU A 172 -9.10 -5.81 -7.53
C LEU A 172 -9.56 -6.30 -6.14
N GLY A 173 -8.93 -5.84 -5.05
CA GLY A 173 -9.20 -6.33 -3.70
C GLY A 173 -8.85 -7.82 -3.50
N ALA A 174 -7.92 -8.36 -4.29
CA ALA A 174 -7.55 -9.76 -4.34
C ALA A 174 -6.05 -9.99 -4.05
N LEU A 175 -5.42 -9.06 -3.33
CA LEU A 175 -4.03 -9.24 -2.90
C LEU A 175 -3.95 -10.41 -1.92
N PRO A 176 -3.19 -11.49 -2.22
CA PRO A 176 -3.05 -12.59 -1.30
C PRO A 176 -2.26 -12.14 -0.06
N CYS A 177 -2.79 -12.43 1.13
CA CYS A 177 -2.14 -12.18 2.40
C CYS A 177 -2.35 -13.38 3.33
N GLU A 178 -1.30 -13.83 3.96
CA GLU A 178 -1.31 -14.93 4.94
C GLU A 178 -0.80 -14.40 6.29
N PRO A 179 -1.68 -13.72 7.06
CA PRO A 179 -1.27 -13.06 8.29
C PRO A 179 -1.01 -14.08 9.40
N GLU A 180 0.16 -14.00 10.01
CA GLU A 180 0.58 -14.80 11.16
C GLU A 180 1.05 -13.88 12.30
N ARG A 181 0.94 -14.38 13.54
CA ARG A 181 1.49 -13.67 14.69
C ARG A 181 2.99 -13.78 14.70
N GLN A 182 3.68 -12.65 14.68
CA GLN A 182 5.12 -12.59 14.67
C GLN A 182 5.65 -11.27 15.26
N SER A 183 6.90 -11.29 15.70
CA SER A 183 7.59 -10.09 16.15
C SER A 183 7.99 -9.22 14.96
N LEU A 184 7.91 -7.90 15.13
CA LEU A 184 8.36 -6.93 14.11
C LEU A 184 9.89 -6.87 13.99
N LEU A 185 10.64 -7.19 15.02
CA LEU A 185 12.10 -7.00 15.01
C LEU A 185 12.79 -7.78 13.89
N PRO A 186 12.55 -9.09 13.69
CA PRO A 186 13.15 -9.80 12.57
C PRO A 186 12.80 -9.24 11.19
N LEU A 187 11.59 -8.68 11.03
CA LEU A 187 11.16 -8.08 9.76
C LEU A 187 11.92 -6.77 9.48
N LEU A 188 12.12 -5.94 10.52
CA LEU A 188 12.91 -4.72 10.44
C LEU A 188 14.38 -5.02 10.13
N ASP A 189 14.98 -5.96 10.85
CA ASP A 189 16.34 -6.40 10.61
C ASP A 189 16.53 -6.90 9.18
N ALA A 190 15.66 -7.79 8.71
CA ALA A 190 15.73 -8.33 7.37
C ALA A 190 15.58 -7.24 6.28
N ALA A 191 14.67 -6.29 6.46
CA ALA A 191 14.48 -5.18 5.53
C ALA A 191 15.73 -4.28 5.46
N VAL A 192 16.33 -3.95 6.59
CA VAL A 192 17.55 -3.14 6.68
C VAL A 192 18.72 -3.87 6.06
N GLU A 193 18.95 -5.15 6.41
CA GLU A 193 20.07 -5.94 5.87
C GLU A 193 20.01 -6.06 4.35
N ARG A 194 18.83 -6.28 3.76
CA ARG A 194 18.68 -6.36 2.30
C ARG A 194 19.05 -5.06 1.59
N GLN A 195 18.88 -3.92 2.24
CA GLN A 195 19.17 -2.60 1.67
C GLN A 195 20.58 -2.08 2.00
N ARG A 196 21.34 -2.78 2.86
CA ARG A 196 22.66 -2.34 3.32
C ARG A 196 23.67 -2.17 2.19
N ALA A 197 23.69 -3.09 1.23
CA ALA A 197 24.59 -2.98 0.07
C ALA A 197 24.27 -1.76 -0.81
N ALA A 198 22.99 -1.48 -1.05
CA ALA A 198 22.54 -0.32 -1.82
C ALA A 198 22.85 0.99 -1.07
N ALA A 199 22.63 1.02 0.25
CA ALA A 199 22.97 2.18 1.08
C ALA A 199 24.47 2.45 1.08
N SER A 200 25.31 1.41 1.22
CA SER A 200 26.77 1.54 1.14
C SER A 200 27.23 2.06 -0.23
N ALA A 201 26.67 1.55 -1.33
CA ALA A 201 26.98 2.01 -2.67
C ALA A 201 26.59 3.50 -2.90
N ALA A 202 25.52 3.96 -2.27
CA ALA A 202 25.06 5.35 -2.28
C ALA A 202 25.82 6.23 -1.26
N GLN A 203 26.72 5.69 -0.46
CA GLN A 203 27.43 6.36 0.64
C GLN A 203 26.45 6.96 1.69
N VAL A 204 25.34 6.27 1.95
CA VAL A 204 24.31 6.64 2.92
C VAL A 204 24.35 5.69 4.13
N ALA A 205 24.32 6.24 5.34
CA ALA A 205 24.24 5.44 6.53
C ALA A 205 22.81 4.93 6.75
N LEU A 206 22.63 3.61 6.83
CA LEU A 206 21.35 2.97 7.15
C LEU A 206 21.39 2.41 8.56
N VAL A 207 20.55 2.96 9.45
CA VAL A 207 20.57 2.67 10.89
C VAL A 207 19.22 2.12 11.33
N LEU A 208 19.24 0.99 12.05
CA LEU A 208 18.08 0.48 12.77
C LEU A 208 18.14 0.97 14.22
N ASP A 209 17.14 1.76 14.62
CA ASP A 209 17.04 2.38 15.94
C ASP A 209 15.73 1.90 16.59
N VAL A 210 15.73 0.69 17.07
CA VAL A 210 14.64 0.07 17.83
C VAL A 210 15.09 -0.06 19.29
N GLY A 211 14.17 0.17 20.21
CA GLY A 211 14.44 -0.04 21.63
C GLY A 211 14.85 -1.48 21.96
N PRO A 212 14.91 -1.85 23.23
CA PRO A 212 15.18 -3.22 23.64
C PRO A 212 14.25 -4.21 22.95
N ALA A 213 14.75 -5.38 22.58
CA ALA A 213 14.02 -6.39 21.79
C ALA A 213 12.71 -6.85 22.45
N ASP A 214 12.67 -6.88 23.77
CA ASP A 214 11.51 -7.20 24.61
C ASP A 214 10.41 -6.11 24.60
N ALA A 215 10.75 -4.90 24.16
CA ALA A 215 9.79 -3.80 23.98
C ALA A 215 9.15 -3.78 22.59
N VAL A 216 9.57 -4.63 21.67
CA VAL A 216 9.01 -4.72 20.31
C VAL A 216 7.76 -5.59 20.35
N PRO A 217 6.57 -5.03 20.01
CA PRO A 217 5.34 -5.80 20.09
C PRO A 217 5.22 -6.83 18.97
N ASP A 218 4.50 -7.92 19.25
CA ASP A 218 4.01 -8.80 18.21
C ASP A 218 2.88 -8.13 17.41
N VAL A 219 2.78 -8.51 16.15
CA VAL A 219 1.72 -8.12 15.23
C VAL A 219 1.15 -9.36 14.53
N VAL A 220 -0.04 -9.24 13.95
CA VAL A 220 -0.63 -10.29 13.10
C VAL A 220 -0.58 -9.82 11.66
N VAL A 221 0.42 -10.27 10.92
CA VAL A 221 0.71 -9.79 9.56
C VAL A 221 1.32 -10.90 8.70
N ASP A 222 1.19 -10.76 7.38
CA ASP A 222 2.04 -11.45 6.42
C ASP A 222 3.43 -10.77 6.44
N GLY A 223 4.41 -11.46 7.01
CA GLY A 223 5.75 -10.92 7.22
C GLY A 223 6.44 -10.51 5.92
N ALA A 224 6.25 -11.28 4.85
CA ALA A 224 6.84 -10.99 3.54
C ALA A 224 6.29 -9.67 2.96
N ARG A 225 4.98 -9.42 3.13
CA ARG A 225 4.32 -8.18 2.67
C ARG A 225 4.80 -6.97 3.45
N ILE A 226 4.84 -7.07 4.78
CA ILE A 226 5.31 -5.95 5.61
C ILE A 226 6.80 -5.68 5.39
N GLN A 227 7.62 -6.72 5.22
CA GLN A 227 9.02 -6.56 4.87
C GLN A 227 9.18 -5.85 3.53
N HIS A 228 8.40 -6.23 2.48
CA HIS A 228 8.39 -5.56 1.18
C HIS A 228 8.01 -4.09 1.31
N ALA A 229 6.99 -3.75 2.11
CA ALA A 229 6.59 -2.37 2.36
C ALA A 229 7.72 -1.55 3.01
N LEU A 230 8.41 -2.11 4.01
CA LEU A 230 9.55 -1.47 4.66
C LEU A 230 10.73 -1.25 3.69
N GLU A 231 11.09 -2.27 2.91
CA GLU A 231 12.11 -2.16 1.87
C GLU A 231 11.77 -1.07 0.85
N SER A 232 10.49 -0.95 0.47
CA SER A 232 10.02 0.07 -0.46
C SER A 232 10.18 1.48 0.11
N PHE A 233 9.94 1.69 1.40
CA PHE A 233 10.17 2.98 2.05
C PHE A 233 11.66 3.32 2.17
N ILE A 234 12.50 2.33 2.49
CA ILE A 234 13.96 2.53 2.53
C ILE A 234 14.48 2.90 1.13
N GLN A 235 14.06 2.17 0.09
CA GLN A 235 14.47 2.43 -1.29
C GLN A 235 14.00 3.79 -1.79
N TYR A 236 12.78 4.21 -1.42
CA TYR A 236 12.27 5.54 -1.73
C TYR A 236 13.19 6.65 -1.22
N HIS A 237 13.68 6.51 0.02
CA HIS A 237 14.62 7.46 0.61
C HIS A 237 16.01 7.32 0.03
N LEU A 238 16.52 6.11 -0.22
CA LEU A 238 17.83 5.89 -0.85
C LEU A 238 17.93 6.53 -2.24
N ALA A 239 16.88 6.46 -3.04
CA ALA A 239 16.83 7.07 -4.37
C ALA A 239 16.92 8.62 -4.34
N ARG A 240 16.72 9.25 -3.19
CA ARG A 240 16.71 10.69 -2.96
C ARG A 240 17.82 11.18 -2.04
N ALA A 241 18.53 10.26 -1.41
CA ALA A 241 19.58 10.57 -0.46
C ALA A 241 20.84 11.06 -1.17
N GLN A 242 21.53 11.99 -0.51
CA GLN A 242 22.86 12.44 -0.91
C GLN A 242 23.95 11.67 -0.13
N PRO A 243 25.16 11.53 -0.68
CA PRO A 243 26.28 10.95 0.04
C PRO A 243 26.50 11.63 1.41
N GLY A 244 26.63 10.82 2.45
CA GLY A 244 26.81 11.30 3.83
C GLY A 244 25.52 11.48 4.62
N GLU A 245 24.34 11.42 3.98
CA GLU A 245 23.06 11.44 4.70
C GLU A 245 22.81 10.14 5.48
N VAL A 246 21.84 10.19 6.38
CA VAL A 246 21.46 9.07 7.24
C VAL A 246 19.98 8.72 7.03
N ILE A 247 19.70 7.43 6.84
CA ILE A 247 18.35 6.87 6.88
C ILE A 247 18.22 6.06 8.16
N ARG A 248 17.20 6.40 8.98
CA ARG A 248 16.90 5.71 10.23
C ARG A 248 15.57 4.99 10.16
N VAL A 249 15.61 3.71 10.48
CA VAL A 249 14.39 2.90 10.69
C VAL A 249 14.13 2.86 12.18
N ARG A 250 12.97 3.34 12.62
CA ARG A 250 12.58 3.47 14.02
C ARG A 250 11.27 2.77 14.31
N LEU A 251 11.14 2.26 15.52
CA LEU A 251 9.90 1.75 16.04
C LEU A 251 9.41 2.67 17.16
N ARG A 252 8.15 3.11 17.06
CA ARG A 252 7.51 3.95 18.05
C ARG A 252 6.29 3.25 18.63
N PRO A 253 6.18 3.14 19.95
CA PRO A 253 4.93 2.73 20.58
C PRO A 253 3.80 3.72 20.23
N PHE A 254 2.68 3.19 19.81
CA PHE A 254 1.47 3.97 19.46
C PHE A 254 0.21 3.19 19.86
N PRO A 255 0.06 2.81 21.14
CA PRO A 255 -1.00 1.90 21.58
C PRO A 255 -2.40 2.37 21.17
N PRO A 256 -3.28 1.47 20.72
CA PRO A 256 -3.12 0.01 20.60
C PRO A 256 -2.38 -0.44 19.33
N ARG A 257 -1.68 0.44 18.67
CA ARG A 257 -0.90 0.23 17.45
C ARG A 257 0.59 0.36 17.72
N VAL A 258 1.38 -0.04 16.74
CA VAL A 258 2.80 0.26 16.65
C VAL A 258 3.04 1.06 15.37
N ARG A 259 3.94 2.02 15.44
CA ARG A 259 4.35 2.82 14.28
C ARG A 259 5.81 2.51 13.94
N VAL A 260 6.06 2.19 12.67
CA VAL A 260 7.40 2.05 12.12
C VAL A 260 7.67 3.25 11.22
N GLU A 261 8.78 3.91 11.46
CA GLU A 261 9.23 5.12 10.77
C GLU A 261 10.49 4.82 9.97
N VAL A 262 10.52 5.23 8.72
CA VAL A 262 11.73 5.29 7.89
C VAL A 262 12.00 6.76 7.61
N ARG A 263 13.00 7.34 8.28
CA ARG A 263 13.35 8.75 8.19
C ARG A 263 14.66 8.94 7.43
N ARG A 264 14.65 9.84 6.48
CA ARG A 264 15.87 10.37 5.86
C ARG A 264 16.15 11.75 6.43
N ASP A 265 17.34 11.94 6.99
CA ASP A 265 17.85 13.26 7.36
C ASP A 265 18.37 13.94 6.10
N GLY A 266 18.09 15.23 5.94
CA GLY A 266 18.49 16.01 4.75
C GLY A 266 17.37 16.93 4.28
N ALA A 267 17.37 17.26 2.98
CA ALA A 267 16.35 18.14 2.42
C ALA A 267 14.95 17.51 2.55
N PRO A 268 13.95 18.22 3.14
CA PRO A 268 12.60 17.70 3.27
C PRO A 268 11.91 17.54 1.92
N LEU A 269 10.91 16.69 1.88
CA LEU A 269 9.95 16.65 0.77
C LEU A 269 9.14 17.95 0.73
N THR A 270 8.82 18.41 -0.46
CA THR A 270 7.83 19.49 -0.63
C THR A 270 6.44 18.97 -0.25
N ASP A 271 5.52 19.87 0.11
CA ASP A 271 4.13 19.49 0.42
C ASP A 271 3.48 18.75 -0.75
N GLU A 272 3.78 19.17 -1.98
CA GLU A 272 3.28 18.52 -3.20
C GLU A 272 3.84 17.11 -3.36
N ASP A 273 5.14 16.90 -3.15
CA ASP A 273 5.75 15.57 -3.21
C ASP A 273 5.23 14.67 -2.08
N ALA A 274 5.06 15.21 -0.87
CA ALA A 274 4.52 14.48 0.27
C ALA A 274 3.09 14.01 0.00
N ALA A 275 2.23 14.86 -0.55
CA ALA A 275 0.86 14.50 -0.93
C ALA A 275 0.81 13.40 -2.00
N ALA A 276 1.78 13.40 -2.91
CA ALA A 276 1.82 12.47 -4.04
C ALA A 276 2.56 11.15 -3.76
N VAL A 277 3.25 10.98 -2.62
CA VAL A 277 4.13 9.82 -2.35
C VAL A 277 3.47 8.49 -2.66
N PHE A 278 2.23 8.29 -2.25
CA PHE A 278 1.49 7.04 -2.42
C PHE A 278 0.55 7.04 -3.63
N GLN A 279 0.61 8.07 -4.49
CA GLN A 279 -0.23 8.19 -5.69
C GLN A 279 0.55 7.69 -6.91
N ARG A 280 0.24 6.47 -7.35
CA ARG A 280 0.97 5.77 -8.43
C ARG A 280 1.00 6.56 -9.73
N GLU A 281 -0.17 6.97 -10.21
CA GLU A 281 -0.32 7.60 -11.53
C GLU A 281 0.35 8.97 -11.58
N GLU A 282 0.08 9.82 -10.59
CA GLU A 282 0.60 11.18 -10.54
C GLU A 282 2.13 11.19 -10.51
N ARG A 283 2.73 10.34 -9.66
CA ARG A 283 4.17 10.19 -9.60
C ARG A 283 4.76 9.60 -10.88
N ALA A 284 4.11 8.58 -11.47
CA ALA A 284 4.59 7.97 -12.70
C ALA A 284 4.65 8.97 -13.86
N PHE A 285 3.63 9.84 -13.97
CA PHE A 285 3.61 10.91 -14.98
C PHE A 285 4.69 11.97 -14.72
N ARG A 286 4.89 12.37 -13.48
CA ARG A 286 5.87 13.37 -13.07
C ARG A 286 7.32 12.86 -13.24
N GLU A 287 7.61 11.68 -12.73
CA GLU A 287 8.94 11.07 -12.75
C GLU A 287 9.27 10.40 -14.10
N LYS A 288 8.28 10.23 -14.99
CA LYS A 288 8.37 9.49 -16.25
C LYS A 288 8.92 8.07 -16.05
N ARG A 289 8.62 7.48 -14.90
CA ARG A 289 8.98 6.14 -14.48
C ARG A 289 7.79 5.51 -13.72
N LEU A 290 7.63 4.23 -13.85
CA LEU A 290 6.54 3.51 -13.18
C LEU A 290 7.01 2.67 -11.98
N GLU A 291 8.27 2.22 -11.97
CA GLU A 291 8.78 1.25 -11.01
C GLU A 291 8.70 1.76 -9.56
N ASP A 292 9.32 2.91 -9.25
CA ASP A 292 9.33 3.47 -7.90
C ASP A 292 7.95 3.90 -7.41
N PRO A 293 7.13 4.62 -8.22
CA PRO A 293 5.75 4.94 -7.85
C PRO A 293 4.89 3.71 -7.58
N LEU A 294 5.03 2.66 -8.39
CA LEU A 294 4.29 1.42 -8.25
C LEU A 294 4.63 0.71 -6.94
N ARG A 295 5.91 0.63 -6.60
CA ARG A 295 6.40 -0.04 -5.40
C ARG A 295 5.88 0.61 -4.13
N VAL A 296 5.94 1.94 -4.02
CA VAL A 296 5.45 2.67 -2.86
C VAL A 296 3.92 2.61 -2.76
N TYR A 297 3.22 2.63 -3.91
CA TYR A 297 1.79 2.38 -3.96
C TYR A 297 1.44 0.97 -3.43
N LEU A 298 2.14 -0.07 -3.92
CA LEU A 298 1.93 -1.44 -3.45
C LEU A 298 2.21 -1.56 -1.95
N ALA A 299 3.26 -0.95 -1.44
CA ALA A 299 3.57 -0.92 -0.01
C ALA A 299 2.40 -0.38 0.83
N ARG A 300 1.73 0.68 0.35
CA ARG A 300 0.50 1.18 0.96
C ARG A 300 -0.60 0.11 0.96
N GLN A 301 -0.85 -0.53 -0.19
CA GLN A 301 -1.88 -1.56 -0.30
C GLN A 301 -1.61 -2.76 0.61
N GLU A 302 -0.35 -3.17 0.73
CA GLU A 302 0.09 -4.24 1.63
C GLU A 302 -0.19 -3.89 3.09
N VAL A 303 0.16 -2.69 3.54
CA VAL A 303 -0.11 -2.24 4.91
C VAL A 303 -1.61 -2.12 5.17
N GLU A 304 -2.38 -1.55 4.25
CA GLU A 304 -3.83 -1.40 4.37
C GLU A 304 -4.55 -2.75 4.39
N ALA A 305 -4.06 -3.77 3.66
CA ALA A 305 -4.58 -5.13 3.70
C ALA A 305 -4.49 -5.78 5.10
N HIS A 306 -3.55 -5.32 5.93
CA HIS A 306 -3.39 -5.73 7.33
C HIS A 306 -4.10 -4.80 8.33
N GLY A 307 -5.02 -3.95 7.86
CA GLY A 307 -5.71 -2.97 8.71
C GLY A 307 -4.80 -1.87 9.24
N GLY A 308 -3.61 -1.73 8.67
CA GLY A 308 -2.66 -0.67 8.95
C GLY A 308 -2.96 0.63 8.20
N SER A 309 -2.12 1.62 8.39
CA SER A 309 -2.11 2.87 7.62
C SER A 309 -0.69 3.31 7.33
N VAL A 310 -0.53 4.09 6.27
CA VAL A 310 0.74 4.71 5.91
C VAL A 310 0.60 6.22 5.89
N GLY A 311 1.72 6.92 6.02
CA GLY A 311 1.74 8.37 5.92
C GLY A 311 3.13 8.93 5.70
N VAL A 312 3.17 10.24 5.49
CA VAL A 312 4.37 11.04 5.27
C VAL A 312 4.37 12.21 6.23
N GLU A 313 5.52 12.49 6.80
CA GLU A 313 5.78 13.69 7.57
C GLU A 313 7.08 14.33 7.06
N ALA A 314 7.08 15.63 6.92
CA ALA A 314 8.27 16.40 6.56
C ALA A 314 8.48 17.52 7.57
N ASP A 315 9.73 17.75 7.97
CA ASP A 315 10.17 18.83 8.81
C ASP A 315 11.50 19.39 8.27
N PRO A 316 11.98 20.55 8.73
CA PRO A 316 13.21 21.16 8.21
C PRO A 316 14.44 20.25 8.26
N GLY A 317 14.45 19.21 9.08
CA GLY A 317 15.55 18.27 9.22
C GLY A 317 15.44 17.02 8.35
N GLY A 318 14.33 16.83 7.62
CA GLY A 318 14.18 15.66 6.74
C GLY A 318 12.75 15.22 6.51
N SER A 319 12.60 13.99 6.03
CA SER A 319 11.28 13.40 5.71
C SER A 319 11.15 11.99 6.26
N THR A 320 9.97 11.66 6.72
CA THR A 320 9.64 10.35 7.33
C THR A 320 8.48 9.73 6.58
N LEU A 321 8.69 8.54 6.02
CA LEU A 321 7.60 7.65 5.66
C LEU A 321 7.33 6.73 6.84
N PHE A 322 6.06 6.50 7.15
CA PHE A 322 5.71 5.63 8.26
C PHE A 322 4.56 4.69 7.92
N LEU A 323 4.51 3.59 8.65
CA LEU A 323 3.36 2.70 8.68
C LEU A 323 2.92 2.46 10.12
N THR A 324 1.64 2.15 10.30
CA THR A 324 1.08 1.73 11.58
C THR A 324 0.43 0.36 11.45
N LEU A 325 0.62 -0.51 12.44
CA LEU A 325 0.00 -1.83 12.51
C LEU A 325 -0.68 -2.01 13.86
N ALA A 326 -1.73 -2.81 13.92
CA ALA A 326 -2.33 -3.20 15.20
C ALA A 326 -1.37 -4.13 15.95
N GLN A 327 -1.19 -3.88 17.25
CA GLN A 327 -0.47 -4.82 18.11
C GLN A 327 -1.30 -6.10 18.26
N ALA A 328 -0.64 -7.25 18.25
CA ALA A 328 -1.31 -8.51 18.55
C ALA A 328 -1.86 -8.44 19.98
N PRO A 329 -3.09 -8.91 20.23
CA PRO A 329 -3.60 -8.97 21.59
C PRO A 329 -2.65 -9.80 22.46
N ALA A 330 -2.42 -9.34 23.71
CA ALA A 330 -1.63 -10.10 24.65
C ALA A 330 -2.15 -11.53 24.70
N ALA A 331 -1.27 -12.53 24.53
CA ALA A 331 -1.67 -13.90 24.72
C ALA A 331 -2.26 -14.01 26.12
N ALA A 332 -3.51 -14.41 26.24
CA ALA A 332 -4.10 -14.71 27.55
C ALA A 332 -3.14 -15.68 28.21
N LEU A 333 -2.46 -15.26 29.26
CA LEU A 333 -1.66 -16.14 30.10
C LEU A 333 -2.61 -17.25 30.53
N GLY A 334 -2.41 -18.46 29.98
CA GLY A 334 -3.21 -19.63 30.34
C GLY A 334 -3.22 -19.72 31.87
N SER A 335 -4.40 -19.65 32.47
CA SER A 335 -4.55 -19.98 33.88
C SER A 335 -3.88 -21.32 34.11
N PRO A 336 -3.00 -21.45 35.09
CA PRO A 336 -2.44 -22.75 35.43
C PRO A 336 -3.62 -23.67 35.77
N ALA A 337 -3.76 -24.76 35.02
CA ALA A 337 -4.71 -25.81 35.35
C ALA A 337 -4.44 -26.22 36.81
N THR A 338 -5.37 -25.89 37.68
CA THR A 338 -5.36 -26.38 39.06
C THR A 338 -5.49 -27.90 38.97
N MET A 339 -4.36 -28.57 39.08
CA MET A 339 -4.35 -30.00 39.34
C MET A 339 -4.94 -30.19 40.71
N GLN A 340 -6.23 -30.57 40.78
CA GLN A 340 -6.82 -31.18 41.97
C GLN A 340 -6.37 -32.64 41.99
N ALA A 341 -5.68 -32.99 43.07
CA ALA A 341 -5.32 -34.33 43.46
C ALA A 341 -6.52 -35.13 43.91
#